data_1912fd495af25f02102997d19e2ea222
#
_entry.id   1912fd495af25f02102997d19e2ea222
#
_cell.length_a   1.000
_cell.length_b   1.000
_cell.length_c   1.000
_cell.angle_alpha   90.00
_cell.angle_beta   90.00
_cell.angle_gamma   90.00
#
_symmetry.space_group_name_H-M   'P 1'
#
loop_
_entity.id
_entity.type
_entity.pdbx_description
1 polymer ?
#
loop_
_entity_poly.entity_id
_entity_poly.type
_entity_poly.pdbx_seq_one_letter_code
_entity_poly.pdbx_strand_id
1 'polypeptide(L)'
;MTQELEIIQGTIEAVVYQNYDNGYSVLRLNVGEKQAVTVVGTIPLPVVGERLMVTGKWSSHSNYGRQFEAEFLERLMPETAAQIQAYLAGRVIKGIGPVSAARIVAKFGDRTLQIMEREPLRLAEVSGISEARAKAIGEEFRVRVGMRQLMEFFAKHQLPAELALRAYKLFGESTVDLLYD
;
A
#
# COMPACT_ATOMS: atom_id res chain seq x y z
N MET A 1 -22.01 -23.54 -8.75
CA MET A 1 -20.73 -23.31 -9.44
C MET A 1 -19.88 -22.38 -8.60
N THR A 2 -18.73 -22.86 -8.19
CA THR A 2 -17.70 -22.02 -7.56
C THR A 2 -17.04 -21.18 -8.65
N GLN A 3 -17.10 -19.85 -8.52
CA GLN A 3 -16.34 -18.98 -9.39
C GLN A 3 -14.85 -19.15 -9.06
N GLU A 4 -14.06 -19.35 -10.10
CA GLU A 4 -12.61 -19.40 -9.93
C GLU A 4 -12.09 -18.01 -9.58
N LEU A 5 -11.08 -17.96 -8.73
CA LEU A 5 -10.39 -16.74 -8.40
C LEU A 5 -9.52 -16.29 -9.58
N GLU A 6 -9.58 -15.02 -9.86
CA GLU A 6 -8.75 -14.38 -10.87
C GLU A 6 -7.75 -13.42 -10.19
N ILE A 7 -6.69 -13.10 -10.91
CA ILE A 7 -5.70 -12.14 -10.44
C ILE A 7 -5.68 -10.95 -11.38
N ILE A 8 -5.82 -9.75 -10.82
CA ILE A 8 -5.62 -8.51 -11.58
C ILE A 8 -4.52 -7.70 -10.92
N GLN A 9 -3.84 -6.89 -11.71
CA GLN A 9 -2.75 -6.05 -11.24
C GLN A 9 -2.94 -4.64 -11.81
N GLY A 10 -2.72 -3.64 -10.99
CA GLY A 10 -2.86 -2.26 -11.43
C GLY A 10 -2.43 -1.24 -10.41
N THR A 11 -2.65 0.02 -10.75
CA THR A 11 -2.32 1.17 -9.91
C THR A 11 -3.59 1.83 -9.41
N ILE A 12 -3.63 2.18 -8.14
CA ILE A 12 -4.79 2.88 -7.56
C ILE A 12 -4.89 4.26 -8.18
N GLU A 13 -5.98 4.53 -8.90
CA GLU A 13 -6.30 5.84 -9.47
C GLU A 13 -7.07 6.71 -8.48
N ALA A 14 -7.98 6.10 -7.73
CA ALA A 14 -8.83 6.82 -6.80
C ALA A 14 -9.27 5.91 -5.67
N VAL A 15 -9.40 6.48 -4.48
CA VAL A 15 -10.05 5.86 -3.33
C VAL A 15 -11.46 6.43 -3.28
N VAL A 16 -12.45 5.64 -3.68
CA VAL A 16 -13.85 6.09 -3.76
C VAL A 16 -14.51 6.11 -2.39
N TYR A 17 -14.20 5.10 -1.58
CA TYR A 17 -14.72 4.98 -0.23
C TYR A 17 -13.72 4.23 0.62
N GLN A 18 -13.65 4.59 1.90
CA GLN A 18 -12.77 3.93 2.86
C GLN A 18 -13.41 3.96 4.25
N ASN A 19 -13.52 2.77 4.85
CA ASN A 19 -13.93 2.64 6.24
C ASN A 19 -12.69 2.43 7.10
N TYR A 20 -12.40 3.37 7.98
CA TYR A 20 -11.19 3.34 8.82
C TYR A 20 -11.26 2.31 9.95
N ASP A 21 -12.47 1.85 10.30
CA ASP A 21 -12.63 0.90 11.42
C ASP A 21 -12.32 -0.53 11.00
N ASN A 22 -12.79 -0.95 9.81
CA ASN A 22 -12.62 -2.32 9.34
C ASN A 22 -11.72 -2.46 8.11
N GLY A 23 -11.28 -1.33 7.54
CA GLY A 23 -10.42 -1.32 6.36
C GLY A 23 -11.13 -1.59 5.04
N TYR A 24 -12.46 -1.71 5.05
CA TYR A 24 -13.21 -1.91 3.82
C TYR A 24 -13.06 -0.69 2.92
N SER A 25 -12.72 -0.93 1.67
CA SER A 25 -12.43 0.14 0.71
C SER A 25 -13.05 -0.15 -0.64
N VAL A 26 -13.38 0.92 -1.36
CA VAL A 26 -13.79 0.87 -2.76
C VAL A 26 -12.78 1.71 -3.54
N LEU A 27 -12.08 1.07 -4.46
CA LEU A 27 -11.00 1.68 -5.22
C LEU A 27 -11.31 1.65 -6.71
N ARG A 28 -10.73 2.60 -7.42
CA ARG A 28 -10.59 2.48 -8.88
C ARG A 28 -9.15 2.12 -9.18
N LEU A 29 -8.97 0.96 -9.81
CA LEU A 29 -7.67 0.40 -10.13
C LEU A 29 -7.44 0.47 -11.64
N ASN A 30 -6.39 1.14 -12.05
CA ASN A 30 -5.99 1.20 -13.47
C ASN A 30 -5.20 -0.07 -13.80
N VAL A 31 -5.80 -0.95 -14.59
CA VAL A 31 -5.20 -2.24 -14.95
C VAL A 31 -4.49 -2.22 -16.30
N GLY A 32 -4.36 -1.04 -16.91
CA GLY A 32 -3.64 -0.83 -18.18
C GLY A 32 -4.53 -0.18 -19.24
N GLU A 33 -3.89 0.47 -20.21
CA GLU A 33 -4.55 1.11 -21.36
C GLU A 33 -5.76 2.00 -20.99
N LYS A 34 -5.64 2.74 -19.87
CA LYS A 34 -6.71 3.59 -19.34
C LYS A 34 -7.98 2.84 -18.94
N GLN A 35 -7.86 1.54 -18.69
CA GLN A 35 -8.96 0.72 -18.22
C GLN A 35 -9.01 0.70 -16.70
N ALA A 36 -10.05 1.27 -16.13
CA ALA A 36 -10.25 1.31 -14.68
C ALA A 36 -11.25 0.24 -14.25
N VAL A 37 -10.90 -0.47 -13.18
CA VAL A 37 -11.72 -1.50 -12.55
C VAL A 37 -12.08 -1.06 -11.14
N THR A 38 -13.35 -1.20 -10.77
CA THR A 38 -13.77 -0.99 -9.39
C THR A 38 -13.42 -2.21 -8.56
N VAL A 39 -12.55 -2.03 -7.55
CA VAL A 39 -12.13 -3.09 -6.64
C VAL A 39 -12.71 -2.81 -5.26
N VAL A 40 -13.35 -3.80 -4.67
CA VAL A 40 -13.96 -3.69 -3.34
C VAL A 40 -13.40 -4.78 -2.43
N GLY A 41 -13.26 -4.47 -1.16
CA GLY A 41 -12.81 -5.43 -0.15
C GLY A 41 -12.03 -4.77 0.97
N THR A 42 -11.43 -5.59 1.82
CA THR A 42 -10.58 -5.08 2.90
C THR A 42 -9.21 -4.75 2.36
N ILE A 43 -8.97 -3.46 2.15
CA ILE A 43 -7.72 -2.92 1.64
C ILE A 43 -7.31 -1.80 2.60
N PRO A 44 -6.55 -2.12 3.66
CA PRO A 44 -6.18 -1.12 4.66
C PRO A 44 -5.23 -0.07 4.09
N LEU A 45 -5.45 1.18 4.46
CA LEU A 45 -4.58 2.30 4.13
C LEU A 45 -4.30 2.43 2.62
N PRO A 46 -5.35 2.43 1.77
CA PRO A 46 -5.12 2.57 0.34
C PRO A 46 -4.69 4.00 0.01
N VAL A 47 -3.74 4.13 -0.91
CA VAL A 47 -3.24 5.43 -1.36
C VAL A 47 -3.14 5.46 -2.87
N VAL A 48 -3.59 6.56 -3.46
CA VAL A 48 -3.47 6.80 -4.91
C VAL A 48 -1.99 6.70 -5.31
N GLY A 49 -1.72 5.97 -6.37
CA GLY A 49 -0.38 5.71 -6.85
C GLY A 49 0.23 4.39 -6.42
N GLU A 50 -0.33 3.72 -5.43
CA GLU A 50 0.12 2.39 -5.03
C GLU A 50 -0.24 1.35 -6.09
N ARG A 51 0.65 0.39 -6.30
CA ARG A 51 0.42 -0.74 -7.19
C ARG A 51 -0.02 -1.95 -6.37
N LEU A 52 -1.07 -2.61 -6.84
CA LEU A 52 -1.64 -3.77 -6.16
C LEU A 52 -1.72 -4.95 -7.10
N MET A 53 -1.48 -6.13 -6.56
CA MET A 53 -1.87 -7.40 -7.18
C MET A 53 -3.03 -7.95 -6.35
N VAL A 54 -4.19 -8.10 -6.96
CA VAL A 54 -5.42 -8.44 -6.26
C VAL A 54 -5.95 -9.79 -6.78
N THR A 55 -6.18 -10.70 -5.86
CA THR A 55 -6.80 -12.00 -6.15
C THR A 55 -8.24 -11.94 -5.66
N GLY A 56 -9.18 -12.28 -6.52
CA GLY A 56 -10.59 -12.23 -6.17
C GLY A 56 -11.49 -12.72 -7.27
N LYS A 57 -12.71 -12.25 -7.26
CA LYS A 57 -13.73 -12.67 -8.23
C LYS A 57 -14.57 -11.49 -8.68
N TRP A 58 -15.10 -11.59 -9.88
CA TRP A 58 -16.02 -10.60 -10.42
C TRP A 58 -17.42 -10.77 -9.82
N SER A 59 -18.06 -9.65 -9.51
CA SER A 59 -19.45 -9.61 -9.09
C SER A 59 -20.15 -8.45 -9.77
N SER A 60 -21.48 -8.46 -9.78
CA SER A 60 -22.28 -7.38 -10.33
C SER A 60 -23.13 -6.77 -9.22
N HIS A 61 -23.03 -5.45 -9.08
CA HIS A 61 -23.86 -4.71 -8.13
C HIS A 61 -24.96 -3.99 -8.90
N SER A 62 -26.19 -4.06 -8.40
CA SER A 62 -27.35 -3.49 -9.08
C SER A 62 -27.23 -1.98 -9.35
N ASN A 63 -26.57 -1.23 -8.46
CA ASN A 63 -26.43 0.22 -8.59
C ASN A 63 -25.08 0.67 -9.15
N TYR A 64 -24.03 -0.15 -9.00
CA TYR A 64 -22.65 0.26 -9.32
C TYR A 64 -22.02 -0.57 -10.44
N GLY A 65 -22.75 -1.53 -10.99
CA GLY A 65 -22.27 -2.35 -12.08
C GLY A 65 -21.27 -3.41 -11.66
N ARG A 66 -20.36 -3.73 -12.58
CA ARG A 66 -19.39 -4.80 -12.39
C ARG A 66 -18.28 -4.37 -11.44
N GLN A 67 -17.97 -5.22 -10.45
CA GLN A 67 -16.95 -4.97 -9.45
C GLN A 67 -16.05 -6.19 -9.30
N PHE A 68 -14.80 -5.97 -8.92
CA PHE A 68 -13.88 -7.04 -8.55
C PHE A 68 -13.82 -7.11 -7.02
N GLU A 69 -14.28 -8.22 -6.45
CA GLU A 69 -14.26 -8.44 -5.01
C GLU A 69 -12.92 -9.06 -4.62
N ALA A 70 -12.11 -8.29 -3.89
CA ALA A 70 -10.79 -8.72 -3.45
C ALA A 70 -10.91 -9.71 -2.29
N GLU A 71 -10.27 -10.87 -2.41
CA GLU A 71 -10.11 -11.82 -1.32
C GLU A 71 -8.71 -11.75 -0.73
N PHE A 72 -7.71 -11.63 -1.60
CA PHE A 72 -6.30 -11.50 -1.20
C PHE A 72 -5.68 -10.36 -1.98
N LEU A 73 -4.75 -9.67 -1.36
CA LEU A 73 -4.06 -8.60 -2.05
C LEU A 73 -2.59 -8.56 -1.63
N GLU A 74 -1.75 -8.15 -2.56
CA GLU A 74 -0.34 -7.91 -2.34
C GLU A 74 -0.02 -6.50 -2.83
N ARG A 75 0.65 -5.71 -2.00
CA ARG A 75 1.14 -4.39 -2.38
C ARG A 75 2.49 -4.55 -3.05
N LEU A 76 2.57 -4.07 -4.29
CA LEU A 76 3.81 -4.15 -5.06
C LEU A 76 4.65 -2.92 -4.77
N MET A 77 5.83 -3.13 -4.22
CA MET A 77 6.73 -2.03 -3.91
C MET A 77 7.46 -1.57 -5.17
N PRO A 78 7.66 -0.26 -5.34
CA PRO A 78 8.45 0.25 -6.45
C PRO A 78 9.92 -0.15 -6.32
N GLU A 79 10.57 -0.47 -7.43
CA GLU A 79 11.95 -0.96 -7.45
C GLU A 79 12.93 0.02 -8.08
N THR A 80 12.51 0.75 -9.12
CA THR A 80 13.38 1.71 -9.79
C THR A 80 13.27 3.10 -9.15
N ALA A 81 14.30 3.93 -9.31
CA ALA A 81 14.27 5.30 -8.82
C ALA A 81 13.05 6.08 -9.33
N ALA A 82 12.71 5.92 -10.60
CA ALA A 82 11.56 6.59 -11.19
C ALA A 82 10.24 6.12 -10.57
N GLN A 83 10.10 4.81 -10.34
CA GLN A 83 8.91 4.25 -9.69
C GLN A 83 8.81 4.71 -8.24
N ILE A 84 9.93 4.75 -7.53
CA ILE A 84 9.98 5.22 -6.14
C ILE A 84 9.57 6.69 -6.06
N GLN A 85 10.08 7.52 -6.96
CA GLN A 85 9.72 8.93 -6.99
C GLN A 85 8.23 9.11 -7.24
N ALA A 86 7.65 8.40 -8.20
CA ALA A 86 6.22 8.45 -8.48
C ALA A 86 5.39 7.99 -7.29
N TYR A 87 5.82 6.93 -6.62
CA TYR A 87 5.18 6.41 -5.42
C TYR A 87 5.15 7.45 -4.30
N LEU A 88 6.29 8.06 -3.99
CA LEU A 88 6.38 9.07 -2.93
C LEU A 88 5.67 10.37 -3.30
N ALA A 89 5.70 10.76 -4.58
CA ALA A 89 5.01 11.95 -5.07
C ALA A 89 3.50 11.86 -4.93
N GLY A 90 2.94 10.65 -4.89
CA GLY A 90 1.52 10.38 -4.66
C GLY A 90 1.04 10.62 -3.24
N ARG A 91 1.87 11.19 -2.37
CA ARG A 91 1.56 11.50 -0.97
C ARG A 91 1.22 10.27 -0.13
N VAL A 92 1.90 9.16 -0.42
CA VAL A 92 1.81 7.91 0.34
C VAL A 92 2.20 8.14 1.80
N ILE A 93 3.23 8.95 2.01
CA ILE A 93 3.73 9.32 3.34
C ILE A 93 3.41 10.79 3.60
N LYS A 94 2.81 11.07 4.74
CA LYS A 94 2.49 12.44 5.15
C LYS A 94 3.77 13.28 5.23
N GLY A 95 3.73 14.45 4.61
CA GLY A 95 4.86 15.35 4.61
C GLY A 95 5.82 15.17 3.44
N ILE A 96 5.62 14.16 2.59
CA ILE A 96 6.36 14.00 1.35
C ILE A 96 5.42 14.26 0.18
N GLY A 97 5.64 15.35 -0.53
CA GLY A 97 4.95 15.68 -1.78
C GLY A 97 5.89 15.53 -2.97
N PRO A 98 5.46 15.99 -4.16
CA PRO A 98 6.26 15.84 -5.39
C PRO A 98 7.66 16.45 -5.32
N VAL A 99 7.81 17.62 -4.70
CA VAL A 99 9.11 18.30 -4.58
C VAL A 99 10.05 17.53 -3.67
N SER A 100 9.56 17.15 -2.47
CA SER A 100 10.36 16.38 -1.51
C SER A 100 10.72 15.01 -2.07
N ALA A 101 9.79 14.34 -2.76
CA ALA A 101 10.04 13.04 -3.41
C ALA A 101 11.18 13.16 -4.40
N ALA A 102 11.18 14.18 -5.25
CA ALA A 102 12.23 14.40 -6.24
C ALA A 102 13.59 14.61 -5.57
N ARG A 103 13.63 15.39 -4.49
CA ARG A 103 14.87 15.67 -3.76
C ARG A 103 15.41 14.43 -3.05
N ILE A 104 14.55 13.64 -2.43
CA ILE A 104 14.93 12.42 -1.73
C ILE A 104 15.52 11.40 -2.73
N VAL A 105 14.83 11.17 -3.83
CA VAL A 105 15.24 10.20 -4.84
C VAL A 105 16.49 10.66 -5.59
N ALA A 106 16.65 11.97 -5.81
CA ALA A 106 17.87 12.52 -6.41
C ALA A 106 19.10 12.20 -5.56
N LYS A 107 18.94 12.17 -4.23
CA LYS A 107 20.04 11.86 -3.32
C LYS A 107 20.28 10.37 -3.14
N PHE A 108 19.24 9.59 -2.94
CA PHE A 108 19.35 8.19 -2.54
C PHE A 108 19.05 7.18 -3.67
N GLY A 109 18.44 7.64 -4.77
CA GLY A 109 18.16 6.80 -5.93
C GLY A 109 17.28 5.60 -5.60
N ASP A 110 17.66 4.44 -6.10
CA ASP A 110 16.92 3.20 -5.89
C ASP A 110 17.02 2.64 -4.46
N ARG A 111 17.89 3.24 -3.63
CA ARG A 111 18.05 2.88 -2.22
C ARG A 111 17.10 3.66 -1.30
N THR A 112 16.31 4.57 -1.83
CA THR A 112 15.46 5.47 -1.04
C THR A 112 14.60 4.73 -0.02
N LEU A 113 13.87 3.69 -0.44
CA LEU A 113 12.97 2.97 0.47
C LEU A 113 13.74 2.20 1.55
N GLN A 114 14.90 1.65 1.21
CA GLN A 114 15.75 0.97 2.18
C GLN A 114 16.26 1.94 3.25
N ILE A 115 16.63 3.15 2.84
CA ILE A 115 17.08 4.19 3.77
C ILE A 115 15.93 4.66 4.66
N MET A 116 14.74 4.84 4.10
CA MET A 116 13.56 5.21 4.87
C MET A 116 13.22 4.17 5.94
N GLU A 117 13.41 2.90 5.64
CA GLU A 117 13.13 1.82 6.57
C GLU A 117 14.22 1.65 7.63
N ARG A 118 15.48 1.65 7.22
CA ARG A 118 16.60 1.27 8.09
C ARG A 118 17.37 2.44 8.67
N GLU A 119 17.45 3.54 7.94
CA GLU A 119 18.25 4.71 8.34
C GLU A 119 17.46 6.00 8.13
N PRO A 120 16.25 6.12 8.70
CA PRO A 120 15.35 7.24 8.38
C PRO A 120 15.93 8.61 8.72
N LEU A 121 16.81 8.71 9.70
CA LEU A 121 17.43 9.99 10.08
C LEU A 121 18.29 10.57 8.95
N ARG A 122 18.77 9.74 8.02
CA ARG A 122 19.49 10.23 6.85
C ARG A 122 18.63 11.08 5.92
N LEU A 123 17.32 10.99 6.03
CA LEU A 123 16.44 11.87 5.27
C LEU A 123 16.65 13.34 5.62
N ALA A 124 17.17 13.65 6.81
CA ALA A 124 17.50 15.00 7.21
C ALA A 124 18.68 15.61 6.42
N GLU A 125 19.45 14.79 5.71
CA GLU A 125 20.47 15.28 4.77
C GLU A 125 19.85 15.94 3.53
N VAL A 126 18.54 15.71 3.31
CA VAL A 126 17.81 16.31 2.20
C VAL A 126 17.31 17.70 2.60
N SER A 127 17.52 18.68 1.72
CA SER A 127 17.06 20.04 1.96
C SER A 127 15.54 20.08 2.18
N GLY A 128 15.13 20.73 3.27
CA GLY A 128 13.71 20.87 3.63
C GLY A 128 13.18 19.79 4.56
N ILE A 129 14.00 18.81 4.96
CA ILE A 129 13.60 17.77 5.90
C ILE A 129 14.41 17.92 7.18
N SER A 130 13.72 18.22 8.30
CA SER A 130 14.32 18.27 9.64
C SER A 130 14.50 16.85 10.19
N GLU A 131 15.32 16.70 11.24
CA GLU A 131 15.47 15.43 11.94
C GLU A 131 14.14 14.93 12.50
N ALA A 132 13.31 15.82 13.04
CA ALA A 132 11.99 15.46 13.55
C ALA A 132 11.09 14.92 12.46
N ARG A 133 11.09 15.55 11.29
CA ARG A 133 10.33 15.05 10.12
C ARG A 133 10.88 13.74 9.60
N ALA A 134 12.21 13.60 9.54
CA ALA A 134 12.85 12.36 9.13
C ALA A 134 12.43 11.19 10.02
N LYS A 135 12.41 11.41 11.34
CA LYS A 135 11.96 10.40 12.29
C LYS A 135 10.49 10.04 12.08
N ALA A 136 9.61 11.04 11.91
CA ALA A 136 8.18 10.83 11.70
C ALA A 136 7.92 10.08 10.39
N ILE A 137 8.64 10.41 9.33
CA ILE A 137 8.54 9.72 8.04
C ILE A 137 8.94 8.25 8.19
N GLY A 138 10.03 7.99 8.91
CA GLY A 138 10.50 6.63 9.16
C GLY A 138 9.49 5.79 9.93
N GLU A 139 8.87 6.35 10.96
CA GLU A 139 7.85 5.68 11.75
C GLU A 139 6.62 5.32 10.91
N GLU A 140 6.13 6.27 10.12
CA GLU A 140 4.99 6.04 9.23
C GLU A 140 5.31 4.98 8.16
N PHE A 141 6.51 5.03 7.61
CA PHE A 141 6.93 4.05 6.60
C PHE A 141 7.02 2.63 7.19
N ARG A 142 7.50 2.50 8.44
CA ARG A 142 7.53 1.19 9.13
C ARG A 142 6.14 0.61 9.31
N VAL A 143 5.15 1.44 9.63
CA VAL A 143 3.76 0.99 9.74
C VAL A 143 3.30 0.40 8.41
N ARG A 144 3.60 1.07 7.30
CA ARG A 144 3.23 0.58 5.96
C ARG A 144 3.94 -0.71 5.60
N VAL A 145 5.24 -0.81 5.89
CA VAL A 145 6.02 -2.03 5.64
C VAL A 145 5.47 -3.18 6.47
N GLY A 146 5.19 -2.94 7.75
CA GLY A 146 4.63 -3.96 8.64
C GLY A 146 3.27 -4.46 8.17
N MET A 147 2.38 -3.53 7.78
CA MET A 147 1.07 -3.90 7.26
C MET A 147 1.19 -4.71 5.97
N ARG A 148 2.09 -4.31 5.06
CA ARG A 148 2.34 -5.07 3.82
C ARG A 148 2.80 -6.49 4.12
N GLN A 149 3.75 -6.65 5.05
CA GLN A 149 4.25 -7.97 5.44
C GLN A 149 3.15 -8.84 6.02
N LEU A 150 2.29 -8.28 6.85
CA LEU A 150 1.15 -9.01 7.40
C LEU A 150 0.18 -9.45 6.31
N MET A 151 -0.12 -8.59 5.38
CA MET A 151 -1.04 -8.91 4.30
C MET A 151 -0.48 -9.97 3.38
N GLU A 152 0.82 -9.91 3.07
CA GLU A 152 1.51 -10.94 2.29
C GLU A 152 1.50 -12.28 3.03
N PHE A 153 1.78 -12.28 4.32
CA PHE A 153 1.75 -13.49 5.14
C PHE A 153 0.37 -14.13 5.13
N PHE A 154 -0.68 -13.32 5.36
CA PHE A 154 -2.04 -13.82 5.41
C PHE A 154 -2.50 -14.33 4.03
N ALA A 155 -2.15 -13.62 2.95
CA ALA A 155 -2.45 -14.06 1.60
C ALA A 155 -1.77 -15.39 1.26
N LYS A 156 -0.50 -15.54 1.66
CA LYS A 156 0.27 -16.77 1.46
C LYS A 156 -0.37 -17.98 2.15
N HIS A 157 -0.99 -17.76 3.30
CA HIS A 157 -1.68 -18.79 4.08
C HIS A 157 -3.18 -18.85 3.76
N GLN A 158 -3.63 -18.16 2.72
CA GLN A 158 -5.02 -18.13 2.27
C GLN A 158 -5.98 -17.59 3.35
N LEU A 159 -5.49 -16.65 4.16
CA LEU A 159 -6.28 -15.99 5.19
C LEU A 159 -6.75 -14.62 4.68
N PRO A 160 -7.97 -14.18 5.06
CA PRO A 160 -8.49 -12.89 4.61
C PRO A 160 -7.68 -11.69 5.12
N ALA A 161 -7.59 -10.65 4.29
CA ALA A 161 -6.91 -9.41 4.66
C ALA A 161 -7.49 -8.75 5.91
N GLU A 162 -8.77 -8.94 6.17
CA GLU A 162 -9.45 -8.43 7.37
C GLU A 162 -8.79 -8.93 8.66
N LEU A 163 -8.33 -10.19 8.67
CA LEU A 163 -7.64 -10.76 9.82
C LEU A 163 -6.27 -10.11 10.04
N ALA A 164 -5.56 -9.75 8.97
CA ALA A 164 -4.30 -9.02 9.08
C ALA A 164 -4.50 -7.66 9.75
N LEU A 165 -5.55 -6.95 9.37
CA LEU A 165 -5.88 -5.66 9.97
C LEU A 165 -6.21 -5.79 11.45
N ARG A 166 -7.00 -6.80 11.82
CA ARG A 166 -7.34 -7.07 13.23
C ARG A 166 -6.12 -7.41 14.05
N ALA A 167 -5.23 -8.25 13.51
CA ALA A 167 -3.99 -8.60 14.18
C ALA A 167 -3.12 -7.37 14.42
N TYR A 168 -3.00 -6.51 13.42
CA TYR A 168 -2.22 -5.29 13.56
C TYR A 168 -2.81 -4.35 14.62
N LYS A 169 -4.14 -4.21 14.66
CA LYS A 169 -4.80 -3.38 15.68
C LYS A 169 -4.59 -3.89 17.10
N LEU A 170 -4.52 -5.23 17.27
CA LEU A 170 -4.35 -5.85 18.59
C LEU A 170 -2.90 -5.82 19.07
N PHE A 171 -1.94 -6.08 18.19
CA PHE A 171 -0.54 -6.33 18.54
C PHE A 171 0.43 -5.27 18.01
N GLY A 172 -0.04 -4.37 17.15
CA GLY A 172 0.79 -3.31 16.57
C GLY A 172 1.95 -3.88 15.75
N GLU A 173 3.10 -3.22 15.82
CA GLU A 173 4.30 -3.62 15.09
C GLU A 173 4.81 -5.01 15.50
N SER A 174 4.53 -5.43 16.72
CA SER A 174 4.93 -6.74 17.23
C SER A 174 4.25 -7.90 16.50
N THR A 175 3.19 -7.64 15.74
CA THR A 175 2.45 -8.69 15.03
C THR A 175 3.35 -9.46 14.06
N VAL A 176 4.22 -8.76 13.34
CA VAL A 176 5.14 -9.38 12.38
C VAL A 176 6.12 -10.30 13.12
N ASP A 177 6.68 -9.82 14.20
CA ASP A 177 7.63 -10.59 15.01
C ASP A 177 6.97 -11.87 15.56
N LEU A 178 5.74 -11.74 16.03
CA LEU A 178 5.00 -12.89 16.58
C LEU A 178 4.70 -13.96 15.52
N LEU A 179 4.52 -13.56 14.27
CA LEU A 179 4.20 -14.51 13.20
C LEU A 179 5.42 -15.27 12.68
N TYR A 180 6.59 -14.67 12.81
CA TYR A 180 7.84 -15.27 12.30
C TYR A 180 8.74 -15.85 13.38
N ASP A 181 8.33 -15.80 14.62
CA ASP A 181 9.06 -16.43 15.73
C ASP A 181 8.83 -17.96 15.79
#